data_9edc07de4444e69428691b721e3884fc
#
_entry.id   9edc07de4444e69428691b721e3884fc
#
_cell.length_a   1.000
_cell.length_b   1.000
_cell.length_c   1.000
_cell.angle_alpha   90.00
_cell.angle_beta   90.00
_cell.angle_gamma   90.00
#
_symmetry.space_group_name_H-M   'P 1'
#
loop_
_entity.id
_entity.type
_entity.pdbx_description
1 polymer ?
#
loop_
_entity_poly.entity_id
_entity_poly.type
_entity_poly.pdbx_seq_one_letter_code
_entity_poly.pdbx_strand_id
1 'polypeptide(L)'
;MNTENNIKTLIVKKPLKLDCGKTINEFPIAYETYGSLNKNKDNAILVFHALTGDQFVTGLNPITKKDGWWSYAVGPDKAIDTKKYFVICANVMGGCMGSFGPSHEDPNTGTAFGTNFPVITINDMVNAQYLSLIHI
;
A
#
# COMPACT_ATOMS: atom_id res chain seq x y z
N MET A 1 12.24 24.04 -0.70
CA MET A 1 12.40 23.00 -1.72
C MET A 1 11.47 21.85 -1.35
N ASN A 2 10.29 21.78 -1.97
CA ASN A 2 9.36 20.67 -1.77
C ASN A 2 9.91 19.45 -2.48
N THR A 3 10.59 18.57 -1.74
CA THR A 3 10.77 17.20 -2.18
C THR A 3 9.42 16.52 -2.01
N GLU A 4 8.59 16.56 -3.03
CA GLU A 4 7.44 15.69 -3.12
C GLU A 4 7.98 14.26 -2.99
N ASN A 5 7.69 13.62 -1.88
CA ASN A 5 7.95 12.20 -1.68
C ASN A 5 7.07 11.48 -2.71
N ASN A 6 7.70 11.00 -3.77
CA ASN A 6 7.03 10.41 -4.93
C ASN A 6 6.55 8.99 -4.55
N ILE A 7 5.57 8.93 -3.64
CA ILE A 7 4.91 7.69 -3.22
C ILE A 7 3.90 7.32 -4.30
N LYS A 8 4.04 6.13 -4.89
CA LYS A 8 3.05 5.60 -5.82
C LYS A 8 1.72 5.42 -5.07
N THR A 9 0.68 6.03 -5.58
CA THR A 9 -0.65 5.97 -4.98
C THR A 9 -1.68 5.64 -6.04
N LEU A 10 -2.53 4.68 -5.74
CA LEU A 10 -3.73 4.34 -6.52
C LEU A 10 -4.95 4.86 -5.77
N ILE A 11 -5.83 5.56 -6.46
CA ILE A 11 -7.15 5.90 -5.94
C ILE A 11 -8.12 4.79 -6.33
N VAL A 12 -8.57 4.02 -5.34
CA VAL A 12 -9.59 3.00 -5.52
C VAL A 12 -10.96 3.68 -5.54
N LYS A 13 -11.66 3.62 -6.67
CA LYS A 13 -12.98 4.24 -6.88
C LYS A 13 -14.14 3.27 -6.68
N LYS A 14 -13.86 2.04 -6.25
CA LYS A 14 -14.89 1.05 -5.95
C LYS A 14 -15.22 1.12 -4.45
N PRO A 15 -16.51 1.28 -4.10
CA PRO A 15 -16.91 1.34 -2.70
C PRO A 15 -16.48 0.09 -1.91
N LEU A 16 -15.96 0.33 -0.71
CA LEU A 16 -15.61 -0.69 0.25
C LEU A 16 -16.54 -0.59 1.46
N LYS A 17 -17.34 -1.62 1.69
CA LYS A 17 -18.15 -1.75 2.89
C LYS A 17 -17.28 -2.38 3.99
N LEU A 18 -17.11 -1.65 5.09
CA LEU A 18 -16.35 -2.09 6.25
C LEU A 18 -17.18 -2.99 7.15
N ASP A 19 -16.51 -3.85 7.91
CA ASP A 19 -17.14 -4.72 8.91
C ASP A 19 -17.90 -3.92 10.00
N CYS A 20 -17.45 -2.70 10.30
CA CYS A 20 -18.16 -1.79 11.21
C CYS A 20 -19.46 -1.18 10.62
N GLY A 21 -19.84 -1.54 9.40
CA GLY A 21 -21.04 -1.10 8.70
C GLY A 21 -20.92 0.22 7.93
N LYS A 22 -19.83 0.96 8.06
CA LYS A 22 -19.54 2.15 7.25
C LYS A 22 -19.13 1.76 5.84
N THR A 23 -19.32 2.67 4.87
CA THR A 23 -18.87 2.50 3.49
C THR A 23 -17.92 3.64 3.13
N ILE A 24 -16.78 3.29 2.53
CA ILE A 24 -15.82 4.23 1.97
C ILE A 24 -15.96 4.16 0.44
N ASN A 25 -16.34 5.27 -0.19
CA ASN A 25 -16.63 5.29 -1.63
C ASN A 25 -15.37 5.38 -2.50
N GLU A 26 -14.37 6.12 -2.02
CA GLU A 26 -13.10 6.32 -2.71
C GLU A 26 -11.99 6.44 -1.67
N PHE A 27 -10.84 5.80 -1.92
CA PHE A 27 -9.73 5.86 -0.97
C PHE A 27 -8.38 5.62 -1.65
N PRO A 28 -7.30 6.27 -1.16
CA PRO A 28 -5.94 6.03 -1.64
C PRO A 28 -5.36 4.74 -1.05
N ILE A 29 -4.64 4.00 -1.87
CA ILE A 29 -3.72 2.94 -1.46
C ILE A 29 -2.33 3.29 -1.98
N ALA A 30 -1.41 3.50 -1.07
CA ALA A 30 0.00 3.66 -1.37
C ALA A 30 0.63 2.28 -1.61
N TYR A 31 1.51 2.17 -2.59
CA TYR A 31 2.15 0.90 -2.92
C TYR A 31 3.53 1.10 -3.53
N GLU A 32 4.31 0.05 -3.59
CA GLU A 32 5.56 0.00 -4.34
C GLU A 32 5.65 -1.29 -5.14
N THR A 33 6.41 -1.26 -6.23
CA THR A 33 6.61 -2.38 -7.12
C THR A 33 8.06 -2.52 -7.51
N TYR A 34 8.51 -3.76 -7.68
CA TYR A 34 9.88 -4.08 -8.06
C TYR A 34 9.88 -5.13 -9.17
N GLY A 35 10.80 -5.01 -10.12
CA GLY A 35 10.83 -5.86 -11.30
C GLY A 35 9.77 -5.50 -12.34
N SER A 36 9.45 -6.44 -13.23
CA SER A 36 8.52 -6.22 -14.34
C SER A 36 7.52 -7.35 -14.47
N LEU A 37 6.24 -7.00 -14.63
CA LEU A 37 5.18 -7.96 -14.92
C LEU A 37 5.36 -8.48 -16.35
N ASN A 38 5.39 -9.80 -16.51
CA ASN A 38 5.53 -10.41 -17.82
C ASN A 38 4.21 -10.37 -18.62
N LYS A 39 4.28 -10.74 -19.90
CA LYS A 39 3.11 -10.71 -20.81
C LYS A 39 1.98 -11.63 -20.35
N ASN A 40 2.32 -12.76 -19.73
CA ASN A 40 1.35 -13.76 -19.26
C ASN A 40 0.74 -13.39 -17.90
N LYS A 41 1.33 -12.39 -17.19
CA LYS A 41 0.93 -11.94 -15.85
C LYS A 41 0.97 -13.06 -14.79
N ASP A 42 1.91 -13.99 -14.92
CA ASP A 42 2.05 -15.16 -14.06
C ASP A 42 3.31 -15.13 -13.17
N ASN A 43 4.04 -14.01 -13.16
CA ASN A 43 5.25 -13.80 -12.36
C ASN A 43 5.08 -12.80 -11.21
N ALA A 44 3.85 -12.51 -10.79
CA ALA A 44 3.60 -11.57 -9.70
C ALA A 44 3.75 -12.23 -8.32
N ILE A 45 4.40 -11.53 -7.39
CA ILE A 45 4.49 -11.89 -5.98
C ILE A 45 3.93 -10.74 -5.15
N LEU A 46 2.88 -11.01 -4.38
CA LEU A 46 2.33 -10.05 -3.42
C LEU A 46 3.01 -10.24 -2.07
N VAL A 47 3.57 -9.14 -1.54
CA VAL A 47 4.21 -9.10 -0.22
C VAL A 47 3.32 -8.30 0.72
N PHE A 48 3.06 -8.86 1.90
CA PHE A 48 2.37 -8.18 2.99
C PHE A 48 3.39 -7.76 4.04
N HIS A 49 3.45 -6.48 4.35
CA HIS A 49 4.29 -5.98 5.43
C HIS A 49 3.64 -6.21 6.80
N ALA A 50 4.46 -6.26 7.87
CA ALA A 50 3.96 -6.29 9.24
C ALA A 50 3.17 -5.00 9.57
N LEU A 51 2.30 -5.04 10.59
CA LEU A 51 1.45 -3.91 10.97
C LEU A 51 2.22 -2.58 11.14
N THR A 52 3.45 -2.65 11.63
CA THR A 52 4.35 -1.49 11.82
C THR A 52 5.29 -1.24 10.64
N GLY A 53 5.14 -1.97 9.55
CA GLY A 53 5.95 -1.84 8.34
C GLY A 53 5.35 -0.87 7.33
N ASP A 54 5.92 -0.90 6.13
CA ASP A 54 5.50 -0.08 5.01
C ASP A 54 5.69 -0.82 3.67
N GLN A 55 5.32 -0.18 2.57
CA GLN A 55 5.43 -0.72 1.21
C GLN A 55 6.86 -0.80 0.67
N PHE A 56 7.85 -0.20 1.35
CA PHE A 56 9.23 -0.15 0.86
C PHE A 56 10.00 -1.40 1.26
N VAL A 57 9.78 -2.49 0.53
CA VAL A 57 10.34 -3.83 0.80
C VAL A 57 11.84 -3.86 0.55
N THR A 58 12.31 -3.24 -0.54
CA THR A 58 13.71 -3.21 -0.95
C THR A 58 14.07 -1.87 -1.60
N GLY A 59 15.37 -1.62 -1.77
CA GLY A 59 15.88 -0.33 -2.23
C GLY A 59 15.79 0.75 -1.15
N LEU A 60 16.08 1.98 -1.52
CA LEU A 60 16.08 3.11 -0.59
C LEU A 60 14.64 3.56 -0.29
N ASN A 61 14.24 3.51 0.97
CA ASN A 61 12.99 4.10 1.41
C ASN A 61 13.08 5.65 1.30
N PRO A 62 12.24 6.30 0.50
CA PRO A 62 12.36 7.73 0.21
C PRO A 62 12.05 8.62 1.41
N ILE A 63 11.38 8.09 2.45
CA ILE A 63 11.01 8.81 3.66
C ILE A 63 12.10 8.67 4.72
N THR A 64 12.45 7.43 5.07
CA THR A 64 13.38 7.14 6.17
C THR A 64 14.85 7.23 5.75
N LYS A 65 15.13 7.24 4.44
CA LYS A 65 16.48 7.20 3.85
C LYS A 65 17.29 5.96 4.25
N LYS A 66 16.60 4.88 4.65
CA LYS A 66 17.20 3.57 4.99
C LYS A 66 16.83 2.55 3.91
N ASP A 67 17.56 1.44 3.88
CA ASP A 67 17.20 0.32 3.01
C ASP A 67 15.84 -0.25 3.38
N GLY A 68 15.11 -0.73 2.37
CA GLY A 68 13.85 -1.43 2.55
C GLY A 68 14.01 -2.60 3.52
N TRP A 69 12.96 -2.87 4.29
CA TRP A 69 13.00 -3.80 5.44
C TRP A 69 13.30 -5.26 5.06
N TRP A 70 13.16 -5.64 3.79
CA TRP A 70 13.47 -6.99 3.31
C TRP A 70 14.51 -7.01 2.19
N SER A 71 15.35 -5.97 2.12
CA SER A 71 16.39 -5.82 1.09
C SER A 71 17.37 -6.98 1.02
N TYR A 72 17.54 -7.77 2.07
CA TYR A 72 18.40 -8.95 2.05
C TYR A 72 17.79 -10.12 1.25
N ALA A 73 16.46 -10.21 1.13
CA ALA A 73 15.75 -11.30 0.45
C ALA A 73 15.18 -10.92 -0.90
N VAL A 74 14.82 -9.64 -1.10
CA VAL A 74 14.18 -9.12 -2.32
C VAL A 74 15.16 -8.25 -3.10
N GLY A 75 15.33 -8.53 -4.39
CA GLY A 75 16.21 -7.75 -5.27
C GLY A 75 16.82 -8.60 -6.37
N PRO A 76 17.63 -8.01 -7.26
CA PRO A 76 18.32 -8.76 -8.30
C PRO A 76 19.22 -9.85 -7.71
N ASP A 77 19.11 -11.07 -8.24
CA ASP A 77 19.90 -12.24 -7.85
C ASP A 77 19.73 -12.66 -6.37
N LYS A 78 18.62 -12.25 -5.73
CA LYS A 78 18.25 -12.63 -4.35
C LYS A 78 17.19 -13.74 -4.35
N ALA A 79 16.78 -14.19 -3.15
CA ALA A 79 15.79 -15.25 -3.00
C ALA A 79 14.48 -14.95 -3.73
N ILE A 80 14.02 -13.71 -3.66
CA ILE A 80 12.94 -13.17 -4.50
C ILE A 80 13.61 -12.27 -5.56
N ASP A 81 13.95 -12.89 -6.68
CA ASP A 81 14.73 -12.26 -7.74
C ASP A 81 13.85 -11.33 -8.59
N THR A 82 14.05 -10.03 -8.45
CA THR A 82 13.28 -9.00 -9.19
C THR A 82 13.61 -8.92 -10.69
N LYS A 83 14.61 -9.67 -11.18
CA LYS A 83 14.82 -9.89 -12.62
C LYS A 83 13.78 -10.87 -13.20
N LYS A 84 13.22 -11.75 -12.37
CA LYS A 84 12.27 -12.80 -12.75
C LYS A 84 10.85 -12.47 -12.33
N TYR A 85 10.70 -11.91 -11.14
CA TYR A 85 9.41 -11.66 -10.50
C TYR A 85 9.06 -10.19 -10.46
N PHE A 86 7.76 -9.93 -10.60
CA PHE A 86 7.16 -8.64 -10.34
C PHE A 86 6.62 -8.64 -8.91
N VAL A 87 7.32 -7.96 -8.00
CA VAL A 87 6.97 -7.90 -6.59
C VAL A 87 6.13 -6.67 -6.32
N ILE A 88 5.02 -6.83 -5.60
CA ILE A 88 4.09 -5.77 -5.22
C ILE A 88 3.96 -5.76 -3.71
N CYS A 89 4.05 -4.59 -3.10
CA CYS A 89 3.70 -4.39 -1.70
C CYS A 89 2.85 -3.13 -1.57
N ALA A 90 1.64 -3.27 -1.05
CA ALA A 90 0.75 -2.15 -0.76
C ALA A 90 0.79 -1.83 0.74
N ASN A 91 0.75 -0.54 1.09
CA ASN A 91 0.59 -0.11 2.47
C ASN A 91 -0.84 -0.41 2.95
N VAL A 92 -0.97 -0.96 4.14
CA VAL A 92 -2.29 -1.32 4.67
C VAL A 92 -3.16 -0.10 4.91
N MET A 93 -4.48 -0.26 4.72
CA MET A 93 -5.46 0.73 5.13
C MET A 93 -5.38 0.96 6.65
N GLY A 94 -5.54 2.19 7.09
CA GLY A 94 -5.31 2.58 8.49
C GLY A 94 -3.85 2.86 8.83
N GLY A 95 -2.91 2.59 7.92
CA GLY A 95 -1.49 2.89 8.06
C GLY A 95 -1.17 4.39 7.90
N CYS A 96 0.10 4.75 8.14
CA CYS A 96 0.57 6.14 8.09
C CYS A 96 1.50 6.43 6.89
N MET A 97 1.67 5.48 5.97
CA MET A 97 2.62 5.59 4.85
C MET A 97 1.93 5.82 3.50
N GLY A 98 0.81 6.56 3.51
CA GLY A 98 0.14 7.08 2.33
C GLY A 98 -1.16 6.37 1.93
N SER A 99 -1.47 5.18 2.45
CA SER A 99 -2.80 4.59 2.30
C SER A 99 -3.83 5.28 3.18
N PHE A 100 -5.12 5.14 2.82
CA PHE A 100 -6.22 5.74 3.58
C PHE A 100 -6.13 5.42 5.07
N GLY A 101 -6.07 6.45 5.88
CA GLY A 101 -5.85 6.35 7.32
C GLY A 101 -6.29 7.60 8.08
N PRO A 102 -6.09 7.65 9.40
CA PRO A 102 -6.57 8.74 10.27
C PRO A 102 -6.12 10.15 9.91
N SER A 103 -5.02 10.30 9.17
CA SER A 103 -4.50 11.59 8.70
C SER A 103 -5.23 12.16 7.48
N HIS A 104 -6.07 11.36 6.83
CA HIS A 104 -6.85 11.83 5.66
C HIS A 104 -8.03 12.69 6.11
N GLU A 105 -8.44 13.58 5.21
CA GLU A 105 -9.57 14.46 5.45
C GLU A 105 -10.89 13.69 5.49
N ASP A 106 -11.70 13.96 6.50
CA ASP A 106 -13.10 13.53 6.56
C ASP A 106 -13.94 14.50 5.73
N PRO A 107 -14.57 14.03 4.65
CA PRO A 107 -15.36 14.88 3.77
C PRO A 107 -16.57 15.54 4.46
N ASN A 108 -16.99 15.04 5.62
CA ASN A 108 -18.11 15.62 6.37
C ASN A 108 -17.67 16.81 7.24
N THR A 109 -16.41 16.89 7.61
CA THR A 109 -15.91 17.94 8.54
C THR A 109 -14.88 18.86 7.90
N GLY A 110 -14.24 18.44 6.78
CA GLY A 110 -13.13 19.16 6.15
C GLY A 110 -11.83 19.13 6.98
N THR A 111 -11.73 18.26 7.97
CA THR A 111 -10.55 18.09 8.83
C THR A 111 -10.12 16.64 8.85
N ALA A 112 -8.92 16.35 9.33
CA ALA A 112 -8.45 14.97 9.44
C ALA A 112 -9.38 14.12 10.31
N PHE A 113 -9.59 12.87 9.93
CA PHE A 113 -10.39 11.91 10.73
C PHE A 113 -9.91 11.80 12.17
N GLY A 114 -8.60 11.74 12.38
CA GLY A 114 -8.03 11.54 13.71
C GLY A 114 -8.65 10.32 14.42
N THR A 115 -9.16 10.53 15.62
CA THR A 115 -9.84 9.49 16.43
C THR A 115 -11.21 9.08 15.90
N ASN A 116 -11.79 9.83 14.97
CA ASN A 116 -13.08 9.51 14.33
C ASN A 116 -12.92 8.57 13.12
N PHE A 117 -11.69 8.19 12.80
CA PHE A 117 -11.43 7.22 11.74
C PHE A 117 -12.21 5.91 12.01
N PRO A 118 -12.85 5.32 10.99
CA PRO A 118 -13.64 4.11 11.20
C PRO A 118 -12.77 2.96 11.74
N VAL A 119 -13.37 2.10 12.56
CA VAL A 119 -12.71 0.86 12.97
C VAL A 119 -12.50 -0.01 11.75
N ILE A 120 -11.26 -0.40 11.53
CA ILE A 120 -10.81 -1.24 10.40
C ILE A 120 -10.42 -2.61 10.94
N THR A 121 -10.94 -3.67 10.34
CA THR A 121 -10.56 -5.06 10.61
C THR A 121 -9.48 -5.55 9.63
N ILE A 122 -8.88 -6.69 9.95
CA ILE A 122 -7.96 -7.36 8.99
C ILE A 122 -8.70 -7.72 7.70
N ASN A 123 -9.97 -8.12 7.77
CA ASN A 123 -10.80 -8.41 6.60
C ASN A 123 -10.97 -7.16 5.71
N ASP A 124 -11.20 -5.99 6.31
CA ASP A 124 -11.27 -4.72 5.58
C ASP A 124 -9.95 -4.40 4.87
N MET A 125 -8.81 -4.61 5.55
CA MET A 125 -7.48 -4.41 4.96
C MET A 125 -7.25 -5.33 3.76
N VAL A 126 -7.62 -6.61 3.86
CA VAL A 126 -7.51 -7.58 2.76
C VAL A 126 -8.40 -7.18 1.60
N ASN A 127 -9.65 -6.80 1.86
CA ASN A 127 -10.58 -6.37 0.82
C ASN A 127 -10.09 -5.09 0.10
N ALA A 128 -9.54 -4.12 0.84
CA ALA A 128 -8.95 -2.93 0.25
C ALA A 128 -7.77 -3.26 -0.67
N GLN A 129 -6.88 -4.15 -0.25
CA GLN A 129 -5.76 -4.59 -1.07
C GLN A 129 -6.21 -5.40 -2.28
N TYR A 130 -7.19 -6.28 -2.15
CA TYR A 130 -7.78 -7.00 -3.28
C TYR A 130 -8.31 -6.03 -4.36
N LEU A 131 -9.04 -4.99 -3.95
CA LEU A 131 -9.52 -3.98 -4.87
C LEU A 131 -8.37 -3.21 -5.54
N SER A 132 -7.27 -2.95 -4.85
CA SER A 132 -6.12 -2.27 -5.43
C SER A 132 -5.38 -3.12 -6.46
N LEU A 133 -5.25 -4.42 -6.22
CA LEU A 133 -4.54 -5.35 -7.12
C LEU A 133 -5.19 -5.48 -8.49
N ILE A 134 -6.53 -5.35 -8.58
CA ILE A 134 -7.26 -5.37 -9.85
C ILE A 134 -6.77 -4.24 -10.79
N HIS A 135 -6.27 -3.15 -10.23
CA HIS A 135 -5.83 -1.97 -10.96
C HIS A 135 -4.31 -1.88 -11.15
N ILE A 136 -3.54 -2.53 -10.30
CA ILE A 136 -2.08 -2.58 -10.38
C ILE A 136 -1.66 -3.71 -11.34
#